data_e7453d78633d7ad1fd3c0c4e75d86452
#
_entry.id   e7453d78633d7ad1fd3c0c4e75d86452
#
_cell.length_a   1.000
_cell.length_b   1.000
_cell.length_c   1.000
_cell.angle_alpha   90.00
_cell.angle_beta   90.00
_cell.angle_gamma   90.00
#
_symmetry.space_group_name_H-M   'P 1'
#
loop_
_entity.id
_entity.type
_entity.pdbx_description
1 polymer ?
#
loop_
_entity_poly.entity_id
_entity_poly.type
_entity_poly.pdbx_seq_one_letter_code
_entity_poly.pdbx_strand_id
1 'polypeptide(L)'
;MKTLKGNLYLIPCTLGENSPLEVLPLLVKKAVENIDYYIVEHEKSARRFIKAVASKKSQSGLHIEEINKFTKPQDIPQMLEPCLKGLDVGVISDAGCPGIADPGAAVVAQAHKNGIKVVPLVGPSSILLAMMASGFNGQNFAFNGYLPIDKAERKAKIKQLEKRSIQDNQSQLFIETPYRNNQMLESLTTALQKNTDICVACDITLSTEFIRTESAQNWKRIKVDLHKRPTMFIIQG
;
A
#
# COMPACT_ATOMS: atom_id res chain seq x y z
N MET A 1 -14.05 6.96 37.22
CA MET A 1 -13.07 5.98 36.70
C MET A 1 -12.84 6.30 35.22
N LYS A 2 -11.59 6.52 34.76
CA LYS A 2 -11.31 6.61 33.31
C LYS A 2 -11.60 5.24 32.72
N THR A 3 -12.62 5.10 31.90
CA THR A 3 -12.84 3.90 31.08
C THR A 3 -11.58 3.66 30.25
N LEU A 4 -10.96 2.50 30.38
CA LEU A 4 -9.86 2.08 29.52
C LEU A 4 -10.40 2.04 28.08
N LYS A 5 -9.81 2.86 27.20
CA LYS A 5 -10.15 2.81 25.78
C LYS A 5 -9.58 1.57 25.14
N GLY A 6 -10.25 1.04 24.11
CA GLY A 6 -9.67 0.06 23.20
C GLY A 6 -8.61 0.67 22.31
N ASN A 7 -7.94 -0.17 21.52
CA ASN A 7 -6.87 0.21 20.61
C ASN A 7 -7.37 0.22 19.15
N LEU A 8 -6.72 1.02 18.31
CA LEU A 8 -6.85 0.96 16.87
C LEU A 8 -5.69 0.16 16.29
N TYR A 9 -5.98 -1.03 15.75
CA TYR A 9 -4.99 -1.88 15.10
C TYR A 9 -4.93 -1.61 13.61
N LEU A 10 -3.75 -1.34 13.07
CA LEU A 10 -3.52 -1.26 11.63
C LEU A 10 -3.08 -2.64 11.16
N ILE A 11 -3.99 -3.34 10.49
CA ILE A 11 -3.85 -4.76 10.14
C ILE A 11 -3.46 -4.86 8.67
N PRO A 12 -2.22 -5.26 8.36
CA PRO A 12 -1.78 -5.41 6.97
C PRO A 12 -2.43 -6.63 6.31
N CYS A 13 -2.67 -6.50 4.99
CA CYS A 13 -3.13 -7.58 4.13
C CYS A 13 -2.02 -8.10 3.21
N THR A 14 -2.28 -9.21 2.52
CA THR A 14 -1.43 -9.69 1.43
C THR A 14 -1.42 -8.69 0.27
N LEU A 15 -0.38 -8.71 -0.55
CA LEU A 15 -0.29 -7.86 -1.76
C LEU A 15 -1.03 -8.46 -2.96
N GLY A 16 -1.47 -9.71 -2.85
CA GLY A 16 -2.21 -10.43 -3.88
C GLY A 16 -2.77 -11.75 -3.36
N GLU A 17 -3.13 -12.65 -4.26
CA GLU A 17 -3.79 -13.93 -3.94
C GLU A 17 -2.77 -15.02 -3.53
N ASN A 18 -2.13 -14.85 -2.41
CA ASN A 18 -1.30 -15.87 -1.76
C ASN A 18 -1.86 -16.21 -0.38
N SER A 19 -1.35 -17.32 0.19
CA SER A 19 -1.73 -17.71 1.56
C SER A 19 -1.31 -16.62 2.55
N PRO A 20 -2.24 -16.04 3.34
CA PRO A 20 -1.89 -14.95 4.24
C PRO A 20 -0.77 -15.28 5.22
N LEU A 21 -0.73 -16.50 5.74
CA LEU A 21 0.24 -16.92 6.74
C LEU A 21 1.65 -17.18 6.19
N GLU A 22 1.84 -17.16 4.87
CA GLU A 22 3.16 -17.19 4.25
C GLU A 22 3.87 -15.83 4.33
N VAL A 23 3.11 -14.74 4.42
CA VAL A 23 3.66 -13.37 4.38
C VAL A 23 3.29 -12.52 5.60
N LEU A 24 2.35 -12.98 6.44
CA LEU A 24 1.90 -12.25 7.62
C LEU A 24 2.38 -12.93 8.91
N PRO A 25 2.88 -12.14 9.89
CA PRO A 25 3.23 -12.65 11.22
C PRO A 25 2.01 -13.22 11.97
N LEU A 26 2.26 -14.17 12.87
CA LEU A 26 1.22 -14.75 13.74
C LEU A 26 0.48 -13.71 14.59
N LEU A 27 1.11 -12.56 14.86
CA LEU A 27 0.47 -11.47 15.59
C LEU A 27 -0.73 -10.89 14.83
N VAL A 28 -0.66 -10.83 13.50
CA VAL A 28 -1.79 -10.42 12.66
C VAL A 28 -2.95 -11.39 12.83
N LYS A 29 -2.68 -12.71 12.80
CA LYS A 29 -3.70 -13.73 13.03
C LYS A 29 -4.35 -13.55 14.40
N LYS A 30 -3.57 -13.39 15.47
CA LYS A 30 -4.09 -13.17 16.83
C LYS A 30 -4.96 -11.92 16.92
N ALA A 31 -4.57 -10.81 16.28
CA ALA A 31 -5.37 -9.60 16.25
C ALA A 31 -6.72 -9.85 15.52
N VAL A 32 -6.67 -10.49 14.35
CA VAL A 32 -7.89 -10.82 13.59
C VAL A 32 -8.83 -11.76 14.35
N GLU A 33 -8.29 -12.72 15.10
CA GLU A 33 -9.09 -13.64 15.94
C GLU A 33 -9.85 -12.92 17.07
N ASN A 34 -9.29 -11.85 17.63
CA ASN A 34 -9.82 -11.16 18.82
C ASN A 34 -10.63 -9.89 18.53
N ILE A 35 -10.51 -9.31 17.34
CA ILE A 35 -11.20 -8.06 16.99
C ILE A 35 -12.46 -8.36 16.19
N ASP A 36 -13.60 -7.76 16.58
CA ASP A 36 -14.88 -7.92 15.88
C ASP A 36 -15.32 -6.64 15.14
N TYR A 37 -14.72 -5.50 15.44
CA TYR A 37 -15.02 -4.19 14.83
C TYR A 37 -13.94 -3.83 13.82
N TYR A 38 -14.34 -3.52 12.58
CA TYR A 38 -13.42 -3.23 11.49
C TYR A 38 -13.83 -1.99 10.70
N ILE A 39 -12.83 -1.22 10.29
CA ILE A 39 -12.93 -0.16 9.30
C ILE A 39 -12.15 -0.62 8.09
N VAL A 40 -12.79 -0.69 6.92
CA VAL A 40 -12.21 -1.33 5.72
C VAL A 40 -12.48 -0.51 4.47
N GLU A 41 -11.70 -0.73 3.40
CA GLU A 41 -11.97 -0.11 2.11
C GLU A 41 -13.16 -0.79 1.40
N HIS A 42 -13.20 -2.14 1.41
CA HIS A 42 -14.30 -2.92 0.83
C HIS A 42 -14.63 -4.11 1.74
N GLU A 43 -15.88 -4.19 2.17
CA GLU A 43 -16.36 -5.25 3.07
C GLU A 43 -16.12 -6.66 2.52
N LYS A 44 -16.38 -6.88 1.23
CA LYS A 44 -16.23 -8.20 0.61
C LYS A 44 -14.78 -8.72 0.64
N SER A 45 -13.80 -7.88 0.34
CA SER A 45 -12.37 -8.24 0.39
C SER A 45 -11.92 -8.46 1.81
N ALA A 46 -12.33 -7.59 2.74
CA ALA A 46 -12.01 -7.72 4.16
C ALA A 46 -12.56 -9.00 4.78
N ARG A 47 -13.83 -9.37 4.52
CA ARG A 47 -14.40 -10.63 5.00
C ARG A 47 -13.67 -11.85 4.46
N ARG A 48 -13.28 -11.83 3.17
CA ARG A 48 -12.48 -12.90 2.57
C ARG A 48 -11.13 -13.03 3.27
N PHE A 49 -10.45 -11.91 3.50
CA PHE A 49 -9.18 -11.87 4.22
C PHE A 49 -9.30 -12.39 5.66
N ILE A 50 -10.26 -11.87 6.43
CA ILE A 50 -10.51 -12.31 7.81
C ILE A 50 -10.78 -13.83 7.87
N LYS A 51 -11.58 -14.36 6.93
CA LYS A 51 -11.85 -15.80 6.85
C LYS A 51 -10.59 -16.61 6.50
N ALA A 52 -9.72 -16.09 5.64
CA ALA A 52 -8.49 -16.77 5.27
C ALA A 52 -7.47 -16.81 6.42
N VAL A 53 -7.39 -15.73 7.21
CA VAL A 53 -6.48 -15.62 8.36
C VAL A 53 -7.00 -16.37 9.60
N ALA A 54 -8.31 -16.27 9.87
CA ALA A 54 -8.98 -16.80 11.06
C ALA A 54 -10.22 -17.63 10.65
N SER A 55 -9.99 -18.81 10.08
CA SER A 55 -11.03 -19.65 9.46
C SER A 55 -12.19 -20.04 10.39
N LYS A 56 -11.94 -20.11 11.71
CA LYS A 56 -12.93 -20.44 12.74
C LYS A 56 -13.75 -19.23 13.22
N LYS A 57 -13.37 -18.00 12.82
CA LYS A 57 -14.07 -16.79 13.26
C LYS A 57 -15.41 -16.65 12.56
N SER A 58 -16.47 -16.41 13.38
CA SER A 58 -17.83 -16.19 12.87
C SER A 58 -17.88 -14.91 12.03
N GLN A 59 -18.40 -15.01 10.82
CA GLN A 59 -18.58 -13.87 9.93
C GLN A 59 -19.79 -13.01 10.29
N SER A 60 -20.79 -13.60 10.94
CA SER A 60 -22.02 -12.89 11.36
C SER A 60 -21.81 -11.99 12.57
N GLY A 61 -20.76 -12.22 13.36
CA GLY A 61 -20.41 -11.39 14.52
C GLY A 61 -19.53 -10.20 14.17
N LEU A 62 -19.15 -9.99 12.90
CA LEU A 62 -18.29 -8.90 12.50
C LEU A 62 -19.10 -7.62 12.26
N HIS A 63 -18.66 -6.53 12.88
CA HIS A 63 -19.14 -5.18 12.65
C HIS A 63 -18.15 -4.48 11.71
N ILE A 64 -18.57 -4.24 10.47
CA ILE A 64 -17.70 -3.69 9.42
C ILE A 64 -18.28 -2.37 8.93
N GLU A 65 -17.46 -1.33 8.95
CA GLU A 65 -17.75 -0.03 8.36
C GLU A 65 -16.78 0.24 7.21
N GLU A 66 -17.32 0.70 6.08
CA GLU A 66 -16.49 1.04 4.93
C GLU A 66 -16.00 2.49 4.99
N ILE A 67 -14.71 2.69 4.69
CA ILE A 67 -14.11 4.00 4.49
C ILE A 67 -13.56 4.11 3.07
N ASN A 68 -13.94 5.17 2.35
CA ASN A 68 -13.50 5.42 0.98
C ASN A 68 -13.36 6.93 0.72
N LYS A 69 -12.97 7.30 -0.50
CA LYS A 69 -12.78 8.71 -0.91
C LYS A 69 -14.02 9.59 -0.79
N PHE A 70 -15.20 9.01 -0.62
CA PHE A 70 -16.47 9.74 -0.46
C PHE A 70 -16.87 9.86 1.01
N THR A 71 -16.20 9.17 1.92
CA THR A 71 -16.46 9.25 3.37
C THR A 71 -16.16 10.67 3.84
N LYS A 72 -17.14 11.30 4.46
CA LYS A 72 -16.99 12.66 4.95
C LYS A 72 -16.18 12.69 6.25
N PRO A 73 -15.30 13.69 6.47
CA PRO A 73 -14.51 13.79 7.69
C PRO A 73 -15.34 13.77 8.98
N GLN A 74 -16.57 14.25 8.94
CA GLN A 74 -17.50 14.27 10.07
C GLN A 74 -18.02 12.89 10.48
N ASP A 75 -17.95 11.90 9.60
CA ASP A 75 -18.44 10.53 9.85
C ASP A 75 -17.35 9.65 10.51
N ILE A 76 -16.07 10.02 10.36
CA ILE A 76 -14.94 9.24 10.89
C ILE A 76 -14.96 9.11 12.43
N PRO A 77 -15.31 10.13 13.23
CA PRO A 77 -15.37 9.99 14.68
C PRO A 77 -16.29 8.86 15.16
N GLN A 78 -17.42 8.65 14.48
CA GLN A 78 -18.38 7.58 14.80
C GLN A 78 -17.78 6.19 14.63
N MET A 79 -16.95 5.97 13.60
CA MET A 79 -16.26 4.69 13.35
C MET A 79 -15.33 4.28 14.50
N LEU A 80 -14.91 5.23 15.34
CA LEU A 80 -14.04 5.01 16.50
C LEU A 80 -14.78 4.91 17.83
N GLU A 81 -16.13 4.99 17.84
CA GLU A 81 -16.92 4.84 19.07
C GLU A 81 -16.65 3.52 19.82
N PRO A 82 -16.47 2.37 19.15
CA PRO A 82 -16.13 1.14 19.87
C PRO A 82 -14.84 1.29 20.70
N CYS A 83 -13.82 1.97 20.18
CA CYS A 83 -12.60 2.22 20.95
C CYS A 83 -12.86 3.08 22.19
N LEU A 84 -13.74 4.07 22.12
CA LEU A 84 -14.12 4.89 23.28
C LEU A 84 -14.89 4.09 24.33
N LYS A 85 -15.51 2.98 23.94
CA LYS A 85 -16.25 2.03 24.82
C LYS A 85 -15.36 0.89 25.33
N GLY A 86 -14.05 0.91 25.04
CA GLY A 86 -13.09 -0.09 25.50
C GLY A 86 -12.89 -1.29 24.59
N LEU A 87 -13.45 -1.26 23.36
CA LEU A 87 -13.33 -2.34 22.37
C LEU A 87 -12.23 -2.03 21.35
N ASP A 88 -11.50 -3.03 20.92
CA ASP A 88 -10.48 -2.88 19.88
C ASP A 88 -11.12 -2.79 18.49
N VAL A 89 -10.54 -1.97 17.62
CA VAL A 89 -10.96 -1.78 16.21
C VAL A 89 -9.80 -2.09 15.29
N GLY A 90 -10.04 -2.84 14.22
CA GLY A 90 -9.05 -3.11 13.16
C GLY A 90 -9.28 -2.25 11.93
N VAL A 91 -8.22 -1.64 11.40
CA VAL A 91 -8.25 -1.01 10.06
C VAL A 91 -7.60 -1.96 9.08
N ILE A 92 -8.30 -2.28 7.98
CA ILE A 92 -7.83 -3.18 6.93
C ILE A 92 -7.96 -2.47 5.58
N SER A 93 -6.86 -2.38 4.82
CA SER A 93 -6.87 -1.92 3.43
C SER A 93 -7.06 -3.10 2.46
N ASP A 94 -7.28 -2.81 1.19
CA ASP A 94 -7.42 -3.86 0.18
C ASP A 94 -6.12 -4.64 -0.08
N ALA A 95 -4.96 -4.01 0.12
CA ALA A 95 -3.66 -4.65 -0.02
C ALA A 95 -2.58 -3.94 0.80
N GLY A 96 -1.65 -4.69 1.38
CA GLY A 96 -0.49 -4.15 2.08
C GLY A 96 -0.82 -3.48 3.41
N CYS A 97 -0.12 -2.39 3.72
CA CYS A 97 -0.20 -1.69 5.01
C CYS A 97 -1.28 -0.60 4.98
N PRO A 98 -2.31 -0.65 5.86
CA PRO A 98 -3.33 0.38 5.93
C PRO A 98 -2.75 1.74 6.37
N GLY A 99 -3.32 2.82 5.87
CA GLY A 99 -2.85 4.19 6.08
C GLY A 99 -1.77 4.65 5.12
N ILE A 100 -1.35 3.79 4.17
CA ILE A 100 -0.35 4.11 3.14
C ILE A 100 -1.02 4.07 1.76
N ALA A 101 -1.21 5.24 1.18
CA ALA A 101 -1.89 5.44 -0.11
C ALA A 101 -3.37 5.00 -0.12
N ASP A 102 -4.00 4.96 1.05
CA ASP A 102 -5.40 4.62 1.27
C ASP A 102 -6.09 5.62 2.24
N PRO A 103 -7.41 5.57 2.41
CA PRO A 103 -8.14 6.49 3.29
C PRO A 103 -7.92 6.26 4.79
N GLY A 104 -7.30 5.17 5.21
CA GLY A 104 -7.08 4.81 6.62
C GLY A 104 -6.29 5.85 7.42
N ALA A 105 -5.46 6.67 6.76
CA ALA A 105 -4.71 7.75 7.41
C ALA A 105 -5.62 8.73 8.17
N ALA A 106 -6.83 9.01 7.66
CA ALA A 106 -7.79 9.90 8.32
C ALA A 106 -8.33 9.29 9.63
N VAL A 107 -8.53 7.98 9.68
CA VAL A 107 -8.93 7.23 10.89
C VAL A 107 -7.83 7.32 11.94
N VAL A 108 -6.58 7.11 11.54
CA VAL A 108 -5.41 7.22 12.42
C VAL A 108 -5.29 8.62 13.02
N ALA A 109 -5.44 9.66 12.18
CA ALA A 109 -5.41 11.05 12.66
C ALA A 109 -6.51 11.33 13.68
N GLN A 110 -7.72 10.81 13.47
CA GLN A 110 -8.83 10.94 14.40
C GLN A 110 -8.61 10.15 15.70
N ALA A 111 -8.01 8.95 15.61
CA ALA A 111 -7.67 8.15 16.79
C ALA A 111 -6.69 8.88 17.71
N HIS A 112 -5.66 9.53 17.14
CA HIS A 112 -4.73 10.36 17.91
C HIS A 112 -5.44 11.55 18.60
N LYS A 113 -6.34 12.25 17.90
CA LYS A 113 -7.14 13.35 18.49
C LYS A 113 -7.99 12.86 19.67
N ASN A 114 -8.49 11.65 19.59
CA ASN A 114 -9.31 11.03 20.63
C ASN A 114 -8.47 10.36 21.74
N GLY A 115 -7.13 10.38 21.69
CA GLY A 115 -6.25 9.72 22.63
C GLY A 115 -6.45 8.19 22.64
N ILE A 116 -6.75 7.61 21.47
CA ILE A 116 -6.82 6.15 21.24
C ILE A 116 -5.43 5.69 20.84
N LYS A 117 -4.95 4.59 21.45
CA LYS A 117 -3.68 4.01 21.10
C LYS A 117 -3.75 3.38 19.72
N VAL A 118 -2.85 3.79 18.83
CA VAL A 118 -2.68 3.18 17.49
C VAL A 118 -1.60 2.10 17.57
N VAL A 119 -1.91 0.91 17.06
CA VAL A 119 -1.04 -0.27 17.08
C VAL A 119 -0.80 -0.74 15.65
N PRO A 120 0.29 -0.29 14.99
CA PRO A 120 0.64 -0.80 13.66
C PRO A 120 1.17 -2.23 13.78
N LEU A 121 0.65 -3.13 12.94
CA LEU A 121 1.15 -4.50 12.86
C LEU A 121 2.12 -4.64 11.68
N VAL A 122 3.11 -5.53 11.86
CA VAL A 122 4.10 -5.84 10.82
C VAL A 122 3.43 -6.61 9.69
N GLY A 123 3.70 -6.22 8.44
CA GLY A 123 3.21 -6.93 7.27
C GLY A 123 3.84 -6.43 5.97
N PRO A 124 3.46 -7.01 4.82
CA PRO A 124 4.05 -6.70 3.54
C PRO A 124 3.71 -5.28 3.08
N SER A 125 4.71 -4.62 2.50
CA SER A 125 4.58 -3.32 1.86
C SER A 125 5.24 -3.38 0.49
N SER A 126 4.48 -3.15 -0.58
CA SER A 126 5.02 -3.12 -1.94
C SER A 126 6.10 -2.06 -2.10
N ILE A 127 5.98 -0.92 -1.40
CA ILE A 127 6.96 0.17 -1.41
C ILE A 127 8.31 -0.31 -0.87
N LEU A 128 8.32 -0.92 0.32
CA LEU A 128 9.55 -1.38 0.96
C LEU A 128 10.14 -2.60 0.24
N LEU A 129 9.30 -3.56 -0.17
CA LEU A 129 9.78 -4.75 -0.88
C LEU A 129 10.38 -4.40 -2.24
N ALA A 130 9.74 -3.50 -2.99
CA ALA A 130 10.30 -2.99 -4.24
C ALA A 130 11.63 -2.27 -4.01
N MET A 131 11.72 -1.41 -2.98
CA MET A 131 12.94 -0.70 -2.64
C MET A 131 14.07 -1.67 -2.25
N MET A 132 13.78 -2.66 -1.41
CA MET A 132 14.76 -3.69 -1.00
C MET A 132 15.33 -4.46 -2.20
N ALA A 133 14.49 -4.74 -3.20
CA ALA A 133 14.86 -5.56 -4.36
C ALA A 133 15.43 -4.75 -5.53
N SER A 134 15.36 -3.41 -5.49
CA SER A 134 15.77 -2.53 -6.59
C SER A 134 17.29 -2.42 -6.77
N GLY A 135 18.05 -2.54 -5.69
CA GLY A 135 19.47 -2.22 -5.64
C GLY A 135 19.78 -0.72 -5.54
N PHE A 136 18.77 0.13 -5.34
CA PHE A 136 18.90 1.58 -5.27
C PHE A 136 19.16 2.10 -3.84
N ASN A 137 19.31 3.43 -3.70
CA ASN A 137 19.57 4.07 -2.42
C ASN A 137 18.36 3.97 -1.48
N GLY A 138 18.40 3.03 -0.53
CA GLY A 138 17.36 2.83 0.48
C GLY A 138 17.45 3.77 1.68
N GLN A 139 18.47 4.63 1.78
CA GLN A 139 18.58 5.62 2.86
C GLN A 139 17.83 6.92 2.55
N ASN A 140 17.70 7.23 1.25
CA ASN A 140 17.00 8.43 0.81
C ASN A 140 16.09 8.07 -0.37
N PHE A 141 14.78 7.95 -0.11
CA PHE A 141 13.80 7.66 -1.14
C PHE A 141 12.49 8.38 -0.87
N ALA A 142 11.73 8.64 -1.93
CA ALA A 142 10.42 9.26 -1.85
C ALA A 142 9.37 8.44 -2.61
N PHE A 143 8.24 8.18 -1.96
CA PHE A 143 7.05 7.62 -2.62
C PHE A 143 6.16 8.76 -3.11
N ASN A 144 5.91 8.80 -4.41
CA ASN A 144 5.20 9.88 -5.10
C ASN A 144 3.75 9.55 -5.46
N GLY A 145 3.24 8.38 -5.04
CA GLY A 145 1.89 7.93 -5.38
C GLY A 145 1.70 7.73 -6.88
N TYR A 146 0.58 8.22 -7.43
CA TYR A 146 0.27 8.16 -8.86
C TYR A 146 0.83 9.37 -9.59
N LEU A 147 1.39 9.14 -10.80
CA LEU A 147 1.79 10.23 -11.68
C LEU A 147 0.60 10.72 -12.53
N PRO A 148 0.67 11.94 -13.13
CA PRO A 148 -0.42 12.49 -13.95
C PRO A 148 -0.84 11.57 -15.09
N ILE A 149 -2.16 11.53 -15.36
CA ILE A 149 -2.72 10.73 -16.44
C ILE A 149 -2.43 11.37 -17.80
N ASP A 150 -2.45 12.70 -17.87
CA ASP A 150 -2.08 13.43 -19.09
C ASP A 150 -0.65 13.15 -19.49
N LYS A 151 -0.42 12.92 -20.79
CA LYS A 151 0.89 12.52 -21.32
C LYS A 151 1.96 13.60 -21.16
N ALA A 152 1.59 14.86 -21.36
CA ALA A 152 2.53 15.98 -21.28
C ALA A 152 2.89 16.27 -19.82
N GLU A 153 1.90 16.31 -18.94
CA GLU A 153 2.10 16.47 -17.48
C GLU A 153 2.90 15.32 -16.89
N ARG A 154 2.60 14.06 -17.27
CA ARG A 154 3.33 12.88 -16.83
C ARG A 154 4.80 12.94 -17.25
N LYS A 155 5.07 13.33 -18.53
CA LYS A 155 6.44 13.52 -19.01
C LYS A 155 7.19 14.59 -18.23
N ALA A 156 6.55 15.73 -17.94
CA ALA A 156 7.13 16.81 -17.14
C ALA A 156 7.42 16.33 -15.71
N LYS A 157 6.48 15.58 -15.09
CA LYS A 157 6.66 15.03 -13.75
C LYS A 157 7.79 14.01 -13.68
N ILE A 158 7.91 13.11 -14.65
CA ILE A 158 9.02 12.14 -14.75
C ILE A 158 10.36 12.86 -14.79
N LYS A 159 10.50 13.90 -15.63
CA LYS A 159 11.74 14.68 -15.69
C LYS A 159 12.05 15.43 -14.40
N GLN A 160 11.02 15.93 -13.72
CA GLN A 160 11.18 16.57 -12.40
C GLN A 160 11.69 15.57 -11.36
N LEU A 161 11.16 14.35 -11.35
CA LEU A 161 11.58 13.28 -10.43
C LEU A 161 13.02 12.82 -10.73
N GLU A 162 13.38 12.68 -12.02
CA GLU A 162 14.73 12.36 -12.43
C GLU A 162 15.72 13.43 -11.95
N LYS A 163 15.41 14.71 -12.19
CA LYS A 163 16.26 15.83 -11.72
C LYS A 163 16.45 15.78 -10.20
N ARG A 164 15.37 15.53 -9.44
CA ARG A 164 15.44 15.39 -7.98
C ARG A 164 16.26 14.17 -7.57
N SER A 165 16.12 13.05 -8.28
CA SER A 165 16.89 11.84 -8.02
C SER A 165 18.40 12.10 -8.13
N ILE A 166 18.83 12.81 -9.18
CA ILE A 166 20.24 13.16 -9.40
C ILE A 166 20.73 14.16 -8.35
N GLN A 167 19.96 15.24 -8.10
CA GLN A 167 20.38 16.33 -7.21
C GLN A 167 20.48 15.91 -5.75
N ASP A 168 19.51 15.10 -5.29
CA ASP A 168 19.37 14.76 -3.88
C ASP A 168 19.88 13.34 -3.58
N ASN A 169 20.42 12.62 -4.59
CA ASN A 169 20.72 11.18 -4.51
C ASN A 169 19.56 10.40 -3.90
N GLN A 170 18.33 10.64 -4.44
CA GLN A 170 17.08 10.14 -3.88
C GLN A 170 16.37 9.23 -4.86
N SER A 171 16.11 7.98 -4.46
CA SER A 171 15.27 7.05 -5.25
C SER A 171 13.83 7.55 -5.30
N GLN A 172 13.22 7.57 -6.50
CA GLN A 172 11.85 8.04 -6.68
C GLN A 172 10.92 6.88 -6.99
N LEU A 173 10.03 6.55 -6.04
CA LEU A 173 9.06 5.47 -6.14
C LEU A 173 7.68 6.01 -6.54
N PHE A 174 6.96 5.30 -7.39
CA PHE A 174 5.59 5.62 -7.75
C PHE A 174 4.85 4.40 -8.27
N ILE A 175 3.53 4.49 -8.32
CA ILE A 175 2.63 3.44 -8.81
C ILE A 175 1.78 3.96 -9.97
N GLU A 176 1.19 3.02 -10.69
CA GLU A 176 0.17 3.28 -11.69
C GLU A 176 -0.96 2.25 -11.53
N THR A 177 -2.12 2.56 -12.11
CA THR A 177 -3.19 1.57 -12.18
C THR A 177 -2.76 0.40 -13.07
N PRO A 178 -3.15 -0.85 -12.74
CA PRO A 178 -2.68 -2.05 -13.46
C PRO A 178 -2.91 -2.01 -14.98
N TYR A 179 -3.95 -1.30 -15.42
CA TYR A 179 -4.27 -1.15 -16.86
C TYR A 179 -3.32 -0.24 -17.64
N ARG A 180 -2.59 0.66 -16.96
CA ARG A 180 -1.69 1.64 -17.58
C ARG A 180 -0.21 1.38 -17.33
N ASN A 181 0.16 0.27 -16.70
CA ASN A 181 1.55 -0.03 -16.36
C ASN A 181 2.46 -0.13 -17.60
N ASN A 182 1.99 -0.75 -18.69
CA ASN A 182 2.76 -0.80 -19.95
C ASN A 182 3.02 0.61 -20.51
N GLN A 183 1.99 1.48 -20.48
CA GLN A 183 2.12 2.88 -20.92
C GLN A 183 3.05 3.68 -20.00
N MET A 184 3.07 3.38 -18.69
CA MET A 184 3.99 4.02 -17.75
C MET A 184 5.43 3.65 -18.09
N LEU A 185 5.75 2.37 -18.29
CA LEU A 185 7.10 1.93 -18.67
C LEU A 185 7.55 2.58 -20.00
N GLU A 186 6.67 2.67 -20.99
CA GLU A 186 6.97 3.37 -22.25
C GLU A 186 7.27 4.86 -22.01
N SER A 187 6.47 5.50 -21.14
CA SER A 187 6.68 6.92 -20.78
C SER A 187 8.02 7.14 -20.09
N LEU A 188 8.43 6.25 -19.18
CA LEU A 188 9.71 6.29 -18.50
C LEU A 188 10.88 6.15 -19.48
N THR A 189 10.88 5.10 -20.31
CA THR A 189 11.95 4.85 -21.28
C THR A 189 12.08 5.94 -22.36
N THR A 190 11.03 6.74 -22.56
CA THR A 190 11.01 7.85 -23.52
C THR A 190 11.45 9.18 -22.89
N ALA A 191 11.07 9.41 -21.62
CA ALA A 191 11.27 10.71 -20.97
C ALA A 191 12.62 10.82 -20.24
N LEU A 192 13.12 9.71 -19.67
CA LEU A 192 14.34 9.67 -18.89
C LEU A 192 15.60 9.69 -19.76
N GLN A 193 16.72 10.09 -19.16
CA GLN A 193 18.05 9.96 -19.76
C GLN A 193 18.39 8.49 -19.97
N LYS A 194 19.24 8.20 -20.96
CA LYS A 194 19.56 6.83 -21.37
C LYS A 194 20.15 5.97 -20.25
N ASN A 195 20.92 6.59 -19.40
CA ASN A 195 21.64 5.96 -18.28
C ASN A 195 20.90 6.02 -16.94
N THR A 196 19.76 6.69 -16.86
CA THR A 196 18.93 6.65 -15.66
C THR A 196 18.36 5.24 -15.49
N ASP A 197 18.52 4.67 -14.30
CA ASP A 197 18.07 3.33 -14.00
C ASP A 197 16.59 3.30 -13.60
N ILE A 198 15.91 2.26 -14.04
CA ILE A 198 14.50 2.00 -13.75
C ILE A 198 14.40 0.60 -13.14
N CYS A 199 13.84 0.48 -11.96
CA CYS A 199 13.37 -0.76 -11.41
C CYS A 199 11.87 -0.92 -11.65
N VAL A 200 11.49 -2.06 -12.19
CA VAL A 200 10.10 -2.52 -12.32
C VAL A 200 9.92 -3.69 -11.37
N ALA A 201 9.06 -3.54 -10.37
CA ALA A 201 8.74 -4.59 -9.40
C ALA A 201 7.24 -4.91 -9.49
N CYS A 202 6.94 -6.01 -10.12
CA CYS A 202 5.61 -6.45 -10.53
C CYS A 202 5.22 -7.72 -9.78
N ASP A 203 3.94 -7.84 -9.36
CA ASP A 203 3.38 -8.99 -8.65
C ASP A 203 4.22 -9.42 -7.43
N ILE A 204 4.72 -8.46 -6.68
CA ILE A 204 5.60 -8.68 -5.52
C ILE A 204 4.92 -9.67 -4.55
N THR A 205 5.66 -10.68 -4.11
CA THR A 205 5.22 -11.81 -3.27
C THR A 205 4.40 -12.90 -3.98
N LEU A 206 4.04 -12.74 -5.23
CA LEU A 206 3.28 -13.75 -5.98
C LEU A 206 4.19 -14.69 -6.76
N SER A 207 3.69 -15.85 -7.15
CA SER A 207 4.43 -16.81 -8.00
C SER A 207 4.79 -16.25 -9.38
N THR A 208 4.11 -15.19 -9.82
CA THR A 208 4.37 -14.44 -11.05
C THR A 208 5.25 -13.22 -10.83
N GLU A 209 5.88 -13.10 -9.66
CA GLU A 209 6.77 -11.98 -9.35
C GLU A 209 7.82 -11.75 -10.43
N PHE A 210 7.96 -10.49 -10.82
CA PHE A 210 8.99 -10.05 -11.75
C PHE A 210 9.60 -8.76 -11.22
N ILE A 211 10.88 -8.82 -10.85
CA ILE A 211 11.63 -7.64 -10.39
C ILE A 211 12.88 -7.52 -11.23
N ARG A 212 13.07 -6.37 -11.87
CA ARG A 212 14.23 -6.10 -12.71
C ARG A 212 14.61 -4.62 -12.70
N THR A 213 15.90 -4.36 -12.55
CA THR A 213 16.52 -3.05 -12.66
C THR A 213 17.39 -2.99 -13.88
N GLU A 214 17.19 -1.97 -14.73
CA GLU A 214 17.94 -1.74 -15.96
C GLU A 214 17.93 -0.24 -16.30
N SER A 215 18.91 0.19 -17.10
CA SER A 215 18.88 1.56 -17.62
C SER A 215 17.70 1.79 -18.58
N ALA A 216 17.23 3.02 -18.68
CA ALA A 216 16.15 3.40 -19.58
C ALA A 216 16.44 2.99 -21.04
N GLN A 217 17.70 2.98 -21.44
CA GLN A 217 18.12 2.50 -22.77
C GLN A 217 17.93 1.00 -22.92
N ASN A 218 18.29 0.20 -21.90
CA ASN A 218 18.17 -1.26 -21.95
C ASN A 218 16.70 -1.71 -21.89
N TRP A 219 15.86 -1.04 -21.11
CA TRP A 219 14.42 -1.31 -21.03
C TRP A 219 13.72 -1.27 -22.40
N LYS A 220 14.18 -0.44 -23.35
CA LYS A 220 13.64 -0.40 -24.72
C LYS A 220 13.74 -1.74 -25.49
N ARG A 221 14.62 -2.63 -25.07
CA ARG A 221 14.87 -3.94 -25.71
C ARG A 221 14.21 -5.10 -24.94
N ILE A 222 13.73 -4.81 -23.72
CA ILE A 222 13.13 -5.82 -22.85
C ILE A 222 11.63 -5.87 -23.11
N LYS A 223 11.15 -7.05 -23.45
CA LYS A 223 9.72 -7.31 -23.63
C LYS A 223 9.15 -7.84 -22.30
N VAL A 224 8.24 -7.11 -21.69
CA VAL A 224 7.50 -7.51 -20.50
C VAL A 224 6.07 -7.03 -20.65
N ASP A 225 5.11 -7.84 -20.23
CA ASP A 225 3.71 -7.42 -20.14
C ASP A 225 3.34 -7.19 -18.68
N LEU A 226 2.97 -5.95 -18.38
CA LEU A 226 2.56 -5.46 -17.07
C LEU A 226 1.05 -5.20 -17.00
N HIS A 227 0.29 -5.55 -18.06
CA HIS A 227 -1.14 -5.31 -18.11
C HIS A 227 -1.88 -6.10 -17.04
N LYS A 228 -2.72 -5.40 -16.27
CA LYS A 228 -3.49 -5.95 -15.14
C LYS A 228 -2.66 -6.55 -13.99
N ARG A 229 -1.39 -6.19 -13.91
CA ARG A 229 -0.47 -6.69 -12.88
C ARG A 229 -0.08 -5.55 -11.95
N PRO A 230 -0.26 -5.67 -10.62
CA PRO A 230 0.21 -4.67 -9.66
C PRO A 230 1.70 -4.43 -9.81
N THR A 231 2.11 -3.17 -10.00
CA THR A 231 3.51 -2.85 -10.31
C THR A 231 3.95 -1.58 -9.59
N MET A 232 5.13 -1.65 -8.97
CA MET A 232 5.89 -0.51 -8.47
C MET A 232 6.96 -0.13 -9.49
N PHE A 233 7.14 1.16 -9.69
CA PHE A 233 8.24 1.72 -10.47
C PHE A 233 9.16 2.52 -9.57
N ILE A 234 10.47 2.36 -9.75
CA ILE A 234 11.48 3.16 -9.06
C ILE A 234 12.46 3.67 -10.11
N ILE A 235 12.85 4.93 -10.00
CA ILE A 235 13.90 5.52 -10.82
C ILE A 235 15.00 6.06 -9.94
N GLN A 236 16.24 5.91 -10.43
CA GLN A 236 17.43 6.54 -9.86
C GLN A 236 18.35 7.00 -10.97
N GLY A 237 18.73 8.29 -10.94
CA GLY A 237 19.66 8.91 -11.88
C GLY A 237 21.02 9.16 -11.27
#